data_9a2b9bfdc8047a4c5282e26aababa287
#
_entry.id   9a2b9bfdc8047a4c5282e26aababa287
#
_cell.length_a   1.000
_cell.length_b   1.000
_cell.length_c   1.000
_cell.angle_alpha   90.00
_cell.angle_beta   90.00
_cell.angle_gamma   90.00
#
_symmetry.space_group_name_H-M   'P 1'
#
loop_
_entity.id
_entity.type
_entity.pdbx_description
1 polymer ?
#
loop_
_entity_poly.entity_id
_entity_poly.type
_entity_poly.pdbx_seq_one_letter_code
_entity_poly.pdbx_strand_id
1 'polypeptide(L)'
;MTTRTSLLALALLLISATTAFAGMDYPMKCKNCGFTCRVKIGGGMGFNQITGFCVETGKFVYLQWKRGERKPEPMAKVWDSATGKMIEIYKCPDCPKPFIPLRRKANDADGPGFDHCPKCGKQTFQVDKAQGIIAFD
;
A
#
# COMPACT_ATOMS: atom_id res chain seq x y z
N MET A 1 46.62 2.79 20.18
CA MET A 1 45.34 3.52 20.41
C MET A 1 44.33 3.47 19.23
N THR A 2 44.45 2.55 18.29
CA THR A 2 43.68 2.51 17.02
C THR A 2 42.55 1.48 16.97
N THR A 3 42.42 0.56 17.92
CA THR A 3 41.45 -0.53 17.89
C THR A 3 40.07 -0.16 18.47
N ARG A 4 39.96 0.83 19.34
CA ARG A 4 38.68 1.23 19.95
C ARG A 4 37.77 2.07 19.02
N THR A 5 38.35 2.84 18.12
CA THR A 5 37.63 3.68 17.17
C THR A 5 36.98 2.85 16.05
N SER A 6 37.61 1.74 15.65
CA SER A 6 37.04 0.84 14.60
C SER A 6 35.82 0.06 15.05
N LEU A 7 35.74 -0.32 16.33
CA LEU A 7 34.59 -1.03 16.90
C LEU A 7 33.36 -0.13 17.04
N LEU A 8 33.54 1.15 17.38
CA LEU A 8 32.45 2.12 17.47
C LEU A 8 31.85 2.45 16.08
N ALA A 9 32.71 2.56 15.06
CA ALA A 9 32.23 2.78 13.68
C ALA A 9 31.46 1.59 13.12
N LEU A 10 31.89 0.36 13.45
CA LEU A 10 31.16 -0.86 13.03
C LEU A 10 29.82 -1.02 13.74
N ALA A 11 29.71 -0.66 15.02
CA ALA A 11 28.49 -0.66 15.79
C ALA A 11 27.46 0.39 15.27
N LEU A 12 27.91 1.58 14.87
CA LEU A 12 27.09 2.61 14.26
C LEU A 12 26.57 2.21 12.86
N LEU A 13 27.35 1.48 12.07
CA LEU A 13 26.94 0.95 10.77
C LEU A 13 25.88 -0.16 10.89
N LEU A 14 25.89 -0.94 11.95
CA LEU A 14 24.89 -2.00 12.19
C LEU A 14 23.52 -1.46 12.67
N ILE A 15 23.49 -0.29 13.29
CA ILE A 15 22.25 0.34 13.76
C ILE A 15 21.47 0.99 12.61
N SER A 16 22.12 1.37 11.51
CA SER A 16 21.48 2.00 10.36
C SER A 16 20.74 1.05 9.41
N ALA A 17 20.80 -0.26 9.63
CA ALA A 17 20.26 -1.27 8.70
C ALA A 17 18.82 -1.76 9.00
N THR A 18 18.16 -1.25 10.04
CA THR A 18 16.79 -1.64 10.38
C THR A 18 15.80 -0.52 10.09
N THR A 19 15.67 -0.09 8.85
CA THR A 19 14.44 0.56 8.42
C THR A 19 13.36 -0.53 8.34
N ALA A 20 12.67 -0.75 9.44
CA ALA A 20 11.46 -1.55 9.46
C ALA A 20 10.50 -0.91 8.44
N PHE A 21 10.14 -1.66 7.39
CA PHE A 21 9.12 -1.24 6.45
C PHE A 21 7.75 -1.41 7.11
N ALA A 22 7.43 -0.48 8.01
CA ALA A 22 6.09 -0.37 8.56
C ALA A 22 5.10 -0.02 7.46
N GLY A 23 3.93 -0.64 7.47
CA GLY A 23 2.82 -0.21 6.66
C GLY A 23 2.26 1.13 7.16
N MET A 24 1.54 1.85 6.30
CA MET A 24 0.93 3.13 6.64
C MET A 24 -0.57 3.06 6.44
N ASP A 25 -1.31 3.54 7.41
CA ASP A 25 -2.77 3.68 7.39
C ASP A 25 -3.13 5.15 7.17
N TYR A 26 -3.61 5.45 5.97
CA TYR A 26 -3.95 6.79 5.51
C TYR A 26 -5.43 7.08 5.67
N PRO A 27 -5.81 8.15 6.38
CA PRO A 27 -7.16 8.68 6.33
C PRO A 27 -7.39 9.37 4.98
N MET A 28 -8.39 8.93 4.25
CA MET A 28 -8.67 9.42 2.90
C MET A 28 -10.03 10.10 2.83
N LYS A 29 -10.13 11.18 2.06
CA LYS A 29 -11.37 11.92 1.84
C LYS A 29 -11.50 12.34 0.37
N CYS A 30 -12.68 12.17 -0.17
CA CYS A 30 -13.03 12.68 -1.50
C CYS A 30 -13.59 14.10 -1.40
N LYS A 31 -12.96 15.05 -2.07
CA LYS A 31 -13.45 16.44 -2.12
C LYS A 31 -14.78 16.59 -2.86
N ASN A 32 -15.07 15.70 -3.81
CA ASN A 32 -16.27 15.80 -4.63
C ASN A 32 -17.52 15.25 -3.94
N CYS A 33 -17.44 14.05 -3.36
CA CYS A 33 -18.62 13.35 -2.82
C CYS A 33 -18.61 13.18 -1.29
N GLY A 34 -17.57 13.68 -0.61
CA GLY A 34 -17.43 13.57 0.84
C GLY A 34 -17.12 12.17 1.37
N PHE A 35 -16.94 11.17 0.51
CA PHE A 35 -16.60 9.82 0.94
C PHE A 35 -15.30 9.81 1.74
N THR A 36 -15.32 9.17 2.91
CA THR A 36 -14.16 9.02 3.78
C THR A 36 -13.92 7.56 4.10
N CYS A 37 -12.66 7.18 4.19
CA CYS A 37 -12.25 5.86 4.67
C CYS A 37 -10.78 5.88 5.10
N ARG A 38 -10.31 4.82 5.73
CA ARG A 38 -8.89 4.60 5.96
C ARG A 38 -8.37 3.54 4.99
N VAL A 39 -7.16 3.74 4.50
CA VAL A 39 -6.54 2.85 3.51
C VAL A 39 -5.16 2.45 3.98
N LYS A 40 -4.96 1.17 4.17
CA LYS A 40 -3.66 0.59 4.57
C LYS A 40 -2.81 0.30 3.33
N ILE A 41 -1.59 0.80 3.31
CA ILE A 41 -0.62 0.62 2.23
C ILE A 41 0.67 0.05 2.78
N GLY A 42 1.25 -0.90 2.07
CA GLY A 42 2.44 -1.63 2.49
C GLY A 42 2.11 -2.80 3.39
N GLY A 43 3.13 -3.56 3.76
CA GLY A 43 3.03 -4.68 4.70
C GLY A 43 3.60 -4.31 6.06
N GLY A 44 3.35 -5.16 7.06
CA GLY A 44 4.02 -5.10 8.35
C GLY A 44 5.36 -5.84 8.34
N MET A 45 6.00 -5.97 9.51
CA MET A 45 7.26 -6.72 9.63
C MET A 45 7.11 -8.20 9.28
N GLY A 46 5.95 -8.80 9.58
CA GLY A 46 5.68 -10.23 9.37
C GLY A 46 4.97 -10.58 8.06
N PHE A 47 4.47 -9.61 7.29
CA PHE A 47 3.66 -9.88 6.11
C PHE A 47 3.84 -8.85 4.99
N ASN A 48 3.47 -9.27 3.79
CA ASN A 48 3.31 -8.41 2.62
C ASN A 48 1.83 -8.21 2.32
N GLN A 49 1.49 -7.16 1.59
CA GLN A 49 0.09 -6.82 1.32
C GLN A 49 -0.08 -6.20 -0.07
N ILE A 50 -1.17 -6.57 -0.73
CA ILE A 50 -1.73 -5.87 -1.89
C ILE A 50 -3.06 -5.26 -1.44
N THR A 51 -3.20 -3.96 -1.60
CA THR A 51 -4.45 -3.25 -1.35
C THR A 51 -5.21 -3.08 -2.65
N GLY A 52 -6.49 -3.38 -2.65
CA GLY A 52 -7.37 -3.20 -3.77
C GLY A 52 -8.75 -2.70 -3.33
N PHE A 53 -9.64 -2.51 -4.29
CA PHE A 53 -11.01 -2.09 -4.04
C PHE A 53 -11.99 -3.11 -4.64
N CYS A 54 -12.87 -3.64 -3.82
CA CYS A 54 -13.92 -4.53 -4.25
C CYS A 54 -15.14 -3.71 -4.74
N VAL A 55 -15.41 -3.77 -6.03
CA VAL A 55 -16.52 -3.01 -6.62
C VAL A 55 -17.90 -3.52 -6.17
N GLU A 56 -17.98 -4.79 -5.76
CA GLU A 56 -19.23 -5.40 -5.29
C GLU A 56 -19.57 -4.95 -3.86
N THR A 57 -18.60 -4.97 -2.97
CA THR A 57 -18.82 -4.60 -1.56
C THR A 57 -18.64 -3.11 -1.28
N GLY A 58 -18.04 -2.36 -2.21
CA GLY A 58 -17.70 -0.95 -2.01
C GLY A 58 -16.62 -0.72 -0.94
N LYS A 59 -15.80 -1.72 -0.64
CA LYS A 59 -14.78 -1.67 0.42
C LYS A 59 -13.38 -1.87 -0.13
N PHE A 60 -12.41 -1.35 0.59
CA PHE A 60 -11.02 -1.73 0.38
C PHE A 60 -10.80 -3.15 0.88
N VAL A 61 -10.05 -3.94 0.11
CA VAL A 61 -9.67 -5.31 0.44
C VAL A 61 -8.16 -5.41 0.49
N TYR A 62 -7.68 -6.29 1.35
CA TYR A 62 -6.26 -6.48 1.62
C TYR A 62 -5.91 -7.95 1.43
N LEU A 63 -5.16 -8.24 0.38
CA LEU A 63 -4.61 -9.57 0.15
C LEU A 63 -3.25 -9.65 0.83
N GLN A 64 -3.15 -10.44 1.90
CA GLN A 64 -1.97 -10.56 2.73
C GLN A 64 -1.34 -11.94 2.61
N TRP A 65 -0.01 -12.00 2.72
CA TRP A 65 0.75 -13.25 2.85
C TRP A 65 1.98 -13.02 3.72
N LYS A 66 2.46 -14.04 4.41
CA LYS A 66 3.61 -13.94 5.30
C LYS A 66 4.87 -13.56 4.51
N ARG A 67 5.74 -12.81 5.15
CA ARG A 67 7.05 -12.48 4.58
C ARG A 67 7.88 -13.76 4.43
N GLY A 68 8.44 -13.98 3.25
CA GLY A 68 9.12 -15.24 2.89
C GLY A 68 8.24 -16.28 2.21
N GLU A 69 6.93 -16.18 2.30
CA GLU A 69 6.02 -16.98 1.49
C GLU A 69 5.92 -16.44 0.05
N ARG A 70 5.53 -17.30 -0.87
CA ARG A 70 5.30 -16.92 -2.26
C ARG A 70 4.12 -15.96 -2.35
N LYS A 71 4.30 -14.88 -3.12
CA LYS A 71 3.21 -13.96 -3.47
C LYS A 71 2.05 -14.75 -4.09
N PRO A 72 0.78 -14.49 -3.70
CA PRO A 72 -0.38 -15.12 -4.33
C PRO A 72 -0.36 -14.96 -5.85
N GLU A 73 -0.76 -16.01 -6.57
CA GLU A 73 -0.84 -15.95 -8.03
C GLU A 73 -2.04 -15.11 -8.47
N PRO A 74 -1.88 -14.22 -9.45
CA PRO A 74 -2.99 -13.49 -10.02
C PRO A 74 -3.92 -14.44 -10.79
N MET A 75 -5.23 -14.17 -10.74
CA MET A 75 -6.22 -14.88 -11.55
C MET A 75 -6.03 -14.60 -13.04
N ALA A 76 -5.66 -13.38 -13.38
CA ALA A 76 -5.47 -12.90 -14.74
C ALA A 76 -4.46 -11.74 -14.78
N LYS A 77 -3.91 -11.53 -15.97
CA LYS A 77 -3.14 -10.31 -16.30
C LYS A 77 -3.85 -9.64 -17.45
N VAL A 78 -4.18 -8.35 -17.30
CA VAL A 78 -4.86 -7.57 -18.33
C VAL A 78 -4.02 -6.37 -18.70
N TRP A 79 -4.11 -5.98 -19.98
CA TRP A 79 -3.43 -4.78 -20.46
C TRP A 79 -4.19 -3.54 -20.00
N ASP A 80 -3.50 -2.63 -19.38
CA ASP A 80 -4.03 -1.34 -19.00
C ASP A 80 -3.59 -0.27 -20.00
N SER A 81 -4.51 0.16 -20.85
CA SER A 81 -4.25 1.16 -21.88
C SER A 81 -3.91 2.54 -21.31
N ALA A 82 -4.38 2.86 -20.10
CA ALA A 82 -4.12 4.15 -19.47
C ALA A 82 -2.66 4.29 -18.98
N THR A 83 -2.03 3.18 -18.57
CA THR A 83 -0.65 3.18 -18.10
C THR A 83 0.34 2.49 -19.04
N GLY A 84 -0.15 1.81 -20.09
CA GLY A 84 0.66 1.01 -21.01
C GLY A 84 1.36 -0.17 -20.32
N LYS A 85 0.76 -0.76 -19.30
CA LYS A 85 1.34 -1.87 -18.51
C LYS A 85 0.36 -3.00 -18.31
N MET A 86 0.90 -4.22 -18.13
CA MET A 86 0.11 -5.34 -17.64
C MET A 86 -0.22 -5.13 -16.16
N ILE A 87 -1.47 -5.27 -15.79
CA ILE A 87 -1.93 -5.27 -14.39
C ILE A 87 -2.38 -6.66 -14.00
N GLU A 88 -2.05 -7.03 -12.77
CA GLU A 88 -2.44 -8.30 -12.17
C GLU A 88 -3.81 -8.15 -11.50
N ILE A 89 -4.71 -9.08 -11.74
CA ILE A 89 -6.04 -9.14 -11.12
C ILE A 89 -6.05 -10.32 -10.17
N TYR A 90 -6.51 -10.09 -8.96
CA TYR A 90 -6.55 -11.09 -7.90
C TYR A 90 -7.97 -11.46 -7.51
N LYS A 91 -8.13 -12.64 -6.93
CA LYS A 91 -9.40 -13.04 -6.30
C LYS A 91 -9.63 -12.18 -5.06
N CYS A 92 -10.83 -11.62 -4.93
CA CYS A 92 -11.21 -10.89 -3.72
C CYS A 92 -11.30 -11.89 -2.53
N PRO A 93 -10.70 -11.58 -1.37
CA PRO A 93 -10.79 -12.45 -0.19
C PRO A 93 -12.21 -12.51 0.38
N ASP A 94 -13.02 -11.46 0.21
CA ASP A 94 -14.31 -11.28 0.87
C ASP A 94 -15.52 -11.56 -0.05
N CYS A 95 -15.29 -11.80 -1.33
CA CYS A 95 -16.37 -12.06 -2.28
C CYS A 95 -15.90 -12.91 -3.49
N PRO A 96 -16.80 -13.51 -4.28
CA PRO A 96 -16.39 -14.34 -5.43
C PRO A 96 -15.85 -13.53 -6.62
N LYS A 97 -15.93 -12.20 -6.59
CA LYS A 97 -15.48 -11.33 -7.68
C LYS A 97 -13.97 -11.05 -7.60
N PRO A 98 -13.33 -10.74 -8.71
CA PRO A 98 -11.96 -10.24 -8.70
C PRO A 98 -11.89 -8.80 -8.18
N PHE A 99 -10.72 -8.40 -7.69
CA PHE A 99 -10.39 -7.00 -7.43
C PHE A 99 -9.15 -6.57 -8.20
N ILE A 100 -9.08 -5.28 -8.50
CA ILE A 100 -7.93 -4.66 -9.14
C ILE A 100 -7.10 -3.98 -8.05
N PRO A 101 -5.79 -4.29 -7.93
CA PRO A 101 -4.92 -3.61 -7.00
C PRO A 101 -4.92 -2.10 -7.22
N LEU A 102 -4.91 -1.34 -6.14
CA LEU A 102 -4.71 0.10 -6.21
C LEU A 102 -3.33 0.41 -6.77
N ARG A 103 -3.28 1.36 -7.70
CA ARG A 103 -2.04 1.78 -8.35
C ARG A 103 -1.40 2.90 -7.55
N ARG A 104 -0.11 2.77 -7.29
CA ARG A 104 0.70 3.88 -6.82
C ARG A 104 1.06 4.78 -7.99
N LYS A 105 0.91 6.09 -7.83
CA LYS A 105 1.58 7.05 -8.70
C LYS A 105 3.10 6.94 -8.50
N ALA A 106 3.86 6.99 -9.59
CA ALA A 106 5.30 6.76 -9.54
C ALA A 106 6.09 7.78 -8.70
N ASN A 107 5.51 8.96 -8.42
CA ASN A 107 6.19 10.09 -7.78
C ASN A 107 5.56 10.51 -6.44
N ASP A 108 4.73 9.69 -5.82
CA ASP A 108 4.06 10.03 -4.56
C ASP A 108 4.89 9.47 -3.39
N ALA A 109 5.95 10.20 -3.02
CA ALA A 109 6.83 9.81 -1.92
C ALA A 109 6.13 9.86 -0.56
N ASP A 110 5.12 10.73 -0.41
CA ASP A 110 4.49 11.07 0.87
C ASP A 110 3.01 10.67 0.99
N GLY A 111 2.46 9.93 0.03
CA GLY A 111 1.05 9.59 -0.03
C GLY A 111 0.76 8.16 -0.44
N PRO A 112 -0.52 7.74 -0.39
CA PRO A 112 -0.95 6.39 -0.76
C PRO A 112 -0.83 6.09 -2.25
N GLY A 113 -0.52 7.09 -3.07
CA GLY A 113 -0.22 6.96 -4.49
C GLY A 113 -1.43 6.71 -5.41
N PHE A 114 -2.64 6.95 -4.92
CA PHE A 114 -3.86 6.91 -5.74
C PHE A 114 -4.77 8.07 -5.39
N ASP A 115 -5.49 8.57 -6.37
CA ASP A 115 -6.29 9.80 -6.27
C ASP A 115 -7.73 9.66 -6.80
N HIS A 116 -8.08 8.49 -7.33
CA HIS A 116 -9.44 8.23 -7.80
C HIS A 116 -10.33 7.76 -6.65
N CYS A 117 -11.43 8.46 -6.45
CA CYS A 117 -12.41 8.08 -5.43
C CYS A 117 -13.11 6.78 -5.83
N PRO A 118 -13.09 5.75 -4.97
CA PRO A 118 -13.74 4.48 -5.28
C PRO A 118 -15.27 4.59 -5.35
N LYS A 119 -15.86 5.61 -4.71
CA LYS A 119 -17.33 5.81 -4.71
C LYS A 119 -17.83 6.57 -5.93
N CYS A 120 -17.16 7.63 -6.34
CA CYS A 120 -17.64 8.48 -7.46
C CYS A 120 -16.73 8.46 -8.69
N GLY A 121 -15.61 7.76 -8.66
CA GLY A 121 -14.66 7.63 -9.77
C GLY A 121 -13.85 8.89 -10.09
N LYS A 122 -14.13 10.03 -9.44
CA LYS A 122 -13.43 11.28 -9.73
C LYS A 122 -12.05 11.33 -9.08
N GLN A 123 -11.11 12.02 -9.75
CA GLN A 123 -9.73 12.21 -9.32
C GLN A 123 -9.60 13.30 -8.24
N THR A 124 -10.36 13.14 -7.15
CA THR A 124 -10.46 14.09 -6.04
C THR A 124 -10.27 13.43 -4.68
N PHE A 125 -9.74 12.20 -4.67
CA PHE A 125 -9.49 11.42 -3.46
C PHE A 125 -8.08 11.73 -2.93
N GLN A 126 -7.99 12.20 -1.70
CA GLN A 126 -6.74 12.66 -1.10
C GLN A 126 -6.65 12.33 0.38
N VAL A 127 -5.45 12.43 0.94
CA VAL A 127 -5.24 12.27 2.37
C VAL A 127 -6.00 13.39 3.12
N ASP A 128 -6.80 12.99 4.11
CA ASP A 128 -7.45 13.94 5.03
C ASP A 128 -6.43 14.43 6.07
N LYS A 129 -5.90 15.63 5.84
CA LYS A 129 -4.88 16.23 6.71
C LYS A 129 -5.38 16.56 8.12
N ALA A 130 -6.71 16.54 8.35
CA ALA A 130 -7.28 16.74 9.68
C ALA A 130 -7.12 15.51 10.57
N GLN A 131 -6.81 14.35 10.00
CA GLN A 131 -6.60 13.09 10.70
C GLN A 131 -5.15 12.63 10.57
N GLY A 132 -4.63 11.99 11.62
CA GLY A 132 -3.25 11.47 11.61
C GLY A 132 -3.09 10.25 10.70
N ILE A 133 -1.93 10.16 10.05
CA ILE A 133 -1.43 8.94 9.41
C ILE A 133 -0.89 8.04 10.53
N ILE A 134 -1.18 6.75 10.48
CA ILE A 134 -0.77 5.78 11.50
C ILE A 134 0.15 4.75 10.85
N ALA A 135 1.34 4.56 11.42
CA ALA A 135 2.19 3.42 11.05
C ALA A 135 1.66 2.16 11.73
N PHE A 136 1.71 1.02 11.04
CA PHE A 136 1.35 -0.28 11.61
C PHE A 136 2.36 -1.35 11.21
N ASP A 137 2.50 -2.37 12.04
CA ASP A 137 3.33 -3.56 11.86
C ASP A 137 2.48 -4.80 11.62
#